data_565eb6d7587332374551af12528e7f10
#
_entry.id   565eb6d7587332374551af12528e7f10
#
_cell.length_a   1.000
_cell.length_b   1.000
_cell.length_c   1.000
_cell.angle_alpha   90.00
_cell.angle_beta   90.00
_cell.angle_gamma   90.00
#
_symmetry.space_group_name_H-M   'P 1'
#
loop_
_entity.id
_entity.type
_entity.pdbx_description
1 polymer ?
#
loop_
_entity_poly.entity_id
_entity_poly.type
_entity_poly.pdbx_seq_one_letter_code
_entity_poly.pdbx_strand_id
1 'polypeptide(L)'
;MSFVVELSPAAEADLERLFDFLPDRAETTEDIDRAQAAIDAISATTQHRLAITPFSFLKAAQNPAQRKLIIPFCGTGYVALYEIVSPSKVVVLTVRHQREEDYH
;
A
#
# COMPACT_ATOMS: atom_id res chain seq x y z
N MET A 1 16.19 13.12 7.89
CA MET A 1 16.52 12.61 6.54
C MET A 1 15.34 11.81 6.00
N SER A 2 15.05 11.98 4.73
CA SER A 2 13.97 11.26 4.07
C SER A 2 14.49 10.02 3.34
N PHE A 3 13.73 8.95 3.37
CA PHE A 3 14.00 7.76 2.56
C PHE A 3 13.38 7.95 1.18
N VAL A 4 14.06 7.40 0.16
CA VAL A 4 13.46 7.25 -1.16
C VAL A 4 12.53 6.04 -1.11
N VAL A 5 11.28 6.21 -1.52
CA VAL A 5 10.28 5.14 -1.51
C VAL A 5 9.98 4.74 -2.95
N GLU A 6 10.26 3.50 -3.28
CA GLU A 6 10.00 2.95 -4.61
C GLU A 6 8.96 1.82 -4.53
N LEU A 7 8.15 1.70 -5.58
CA LEU A 7 7.24 0.58 -5.73
C LEU A 7 7.90 -0.49 -6.59
N SER A 8 7.87 -1.73 -6.11
CA SER A 8 8.29 -2.86 -6.95
C SER A 8 7.30 -3.07 -8.11
N PRO A 9 7.69 -3.77 -9.18
CA PRO A 9 6.74 -4.11 -10.24
C PRO A 9 5.50 -4.86 -9.71
N ALA A 10 5.67 -5.71 -8.70
CA ALA A 10 4.55 -6.41 -8.07
C ALA A 10 3.62 -5.45 -7.35
N ALA A 11 4.15 -4.44 -6.64
CA ALA A 11 3.33 -3.44 -5.96
C ALA A 11 2.58 -2.56 -6.96
N GLU A 12 3.22 -2.18 -8.06
CA GLU A 12 2.56 -1.43 -9.13
C GLU A 12 1.40 -2.23 -9.75
N ALA A 13 1.63 -3.52 -10.00
CA ALA A 13 0.60 -4.42 -10.51
C ALA A 13 -0.55 -4.57 -9.50
N ASP A 14 -0.24 -4.64 -8.20
CA ASP A 14 -1.25 -4.70 -7.15
C ASP A 14 -2.14 -3.45 -7.14
N LEU A 15 -1.56 -2.26 -7.31
CA LEU A 15 -2.33 -1.02 -7.38
C LEU A 15 -3.25 -1.01 -8.60
N GLU A 16 -2.76 -1.46 -9.76
CA GLU A 16 -3.59 -1.57 -10.96
C GLU A 16 -4.74 -2.56 -10.74
N ARG A 17 -4.45 -3.70 -10.13
CA ARG A 17 -5.45 -4.72 -9.82
C ARG A 17 -6.53 -4.17 -8.88
N LEU A 18 -6.13 -3.46 -7.85
CA LEU A 18 -7.07 -2.88 -6.90
C LEU A 18 -7.95 -1.80 -7.56
N PHE A 19 -7.37 -1.00 -8.44
CA PHE A 19 -8.12 -0.02 -9.19
C PHE A 19 -9.12 -0.69 -10.14
N ASP A 20 -8.69 -1.69 -10.89
CA ASP A 20 -9.53 -2.40 -11.87
C ASP A 20 -10.67 -3.18 -11.19
N PHE A 21 -10.42 -3.75 -10.02
CA PHE A 21 -11.43 -4.50 -9.27
C PHE A 21 -12.61 -3.62 -8.86
N LEU A 22 -12.35 -2.40 -8.46
CA LEU A 22 -13.40 -1.48 -8.02
C LEU A 22 -14.29 -1.00 -9.17
N PRO A 23 -13.74 -0.61 -10.34
CA PRO A 23 -14.57 -0.23 -11.50
C PRO A 23 -15.46 -1.35 -12.03
N ASP A 24 -15.08 -2.60 -11.92
CA ASP A 24 -15.92 -3.74 -12.35
C ASP A 24 -17.24 -3.79 -11.61
N ARG A 25 -17.32 -3.19 -10.43
CA ARG A 25 -18.52 -3.07 -9.62
C ARG A 25 -19.11 -1.68 -9.65
N ALA A 26 -18.48 -0.77 -10.39
CA ALA A 26 -18.90 0.61 -10.47
C ALA A 26 -20.14 0.73 -11.37
N GLU A 27 -21.19 1.35 -10.84
CA GLU A 27 -22.40 1.65 -11.57
C GLU A 27 -22.49 3.13 -11.95
N THR A 28 -21.62 3.96 -11.35
CA THR A 28 -21.66 5.41 -11.51
C THR A 28 -20.25 5.99 -11.63
N THR A 29 -20.18 7.24 -12.13
CA THR A 29 -18.94 8.00 -12.16
C THR A 29 -18.38 8.21 -10.75
N GLU A 30 -19.25 8.36 -9.76
CA GLU A 30 -18.83 8.53 -8.35
C GLU A 30 -18.06 7.30 -7.84
N ASP A 31 -18.44 6.09 -8.28
CA ASP A 31 -17.75 4.86 -7.90
C ASP A 31 -16.34 4.82 -8.47
N ILE A 32 -16.17 5.29 -9.71
CA ILE A 32 -14.87 5.40 -10.36
C ILE A 32 -13.99 6.43 -9.66
N ASP A 33 -14.57 7.57 -9.30
CA ASP A 33 -13.86 8.63 -8.56
C ASP A 33 -13.42 8.14 -7.18
N ARG A 34 -14.24 7.33 -6.52
CA ARG A 34 -13.89 6.72 -5.23
C ARG A 34 -12.73 5.74 -5.37
N ALA A 35 -12.71 4.95 -6.43
CA ALA A 35 -11.61 4.03 -6.72
C ALA A 35 -10.30 4.80 -6.92
N GLN A 36 -10.33 5.88 -7.69
CA GLN A 36 -9.15 6.71 -7.89
C GLN A 36 -8.69 7.37 -6.59
N ALA A 37 -9.63 7.84 -5.77
CA ALA A 37 -9.31 8.44 -4.48
C ALA A 37 -8.64 7.43 -3.55
N ALA A 38 -9.04 6.16 -3.58
CA ALA A 38 -8.41 5.10 -2.80
C ALA A 38 -6.96 4.89 -3.22
N ILE A 39 -6.70 4.80 -4.52
CA ILE A 39 -5.34 4.62 -5.05
C ILE A 39 -4.47 5.83 -4.69
N ASP A 40 -4.99 7.04 -4.83
CA ASP A 40 -4.28 8.27 -4.47
C ASP A 40 -3.94 8.29 -2.97
N ALA A 41 -4.87 7.87 -2.12
CA ALA A 41 -4.66 7.81 -0.67
C ALA A 41 -3.58 6.78 -0.31
N ILE A 42 -3.59 5.61 -0.94
CA ILE A 42 -2.57 4.58 -0.75
C ILE A 42 -1.20 5.13 -1.12
N SER A 43 -1.08 5.73 -2.30
CA SER A 43 0.18 6.26 -2.80
C SER A 43 0.71 7.40 -1.92
N ALA A 44 -0.14 8.35 -1.56
CA ALA A 44 0.25 9.49 -0.74
C ALA A 44 0.67 9.07 0.67
N THR A 45 -0.09 8.19 1.32
CA THR A 45 0.21 7.71 2.67
C THR A 45 1.50 6.90 2.68
N THR A 46 1.68 6.03 1.70
CA THR A 46 2.87 5.20 1.56
C THR A 46 4.11 6.08 1.38
N GLN A 47 4.08 7.02 0.45
CA GLN A 47 5.19 7.93 0.20
C GLN A 47 5.52 8.75 1.44
N HIS A 48 4.51 9.36 2.05
CA HIS A 48 4.72 10.26 3.18
C HIS A 48 5.26 9.52 4.41
N ARG A 49 4.61 8.42 4.79
CA ARG A 49 4.97 7.72 6.02
C ARG A 49 6.27 6.96 5.91
N LEU A 50 6.50 6.28 4.80
CA LEU A 50 7.71 5.48 4.63
C LEU A 50 8.94 6.35 4.36
N ALA A 51 8.77 7.55 3.80
CA ALA A 51 9.87 8.48 3.61
C ALA A 51 10.41 9.02 4.94
N ILE A 52 9.57 9.09 5.97
CA ILE A 52 9.92 9.72 7.25
C ILE A 52 10.21 8.69 8.34
N THR A 53 9.32 7.68 8.51
CA THR A 53 9.39 6.76 9.64
C THR A 53 9.24 5.29 9.25
N PRO A 54 10.08 4.75 8.35
CA PRO A 54 9.89 3.37 7.89
C PRO A 54 10.13 2.32 8.98
N PHE A 55 10.83 2.67 10.05
CA PHE A 55 11.11 1.76 11.15
C PHE A 55 9.99 1.66 12.18
N SER A 56 8.94 2.50 12.06
CA SER A 56 7.91 2.63 13.11
C SER A 56 6.74 1.67 12.94
N PHE A 57 6.70 0.88 11.88
CA PHE A 57 5.56 0.03 11.57
C PHE A 57 5.82 -1.44 11.89
N LEU A 58 4.77 -2.26 11.82
CA LEU A 58 4.80 -3.64 12.25
C LEU A 58 5.76 -4.49 11.43
N LYS A 59 6.54 -5.33 12.10
CA LYS A 59 7.38 -6.31 11.43
C LYS A 59 6.50 -7.41 10.83
N ALA A 60 6.84 -7.87 9.64
CA ALA A 60 6.20 -9.04 9.06
C ALA A 60 6.63 -10.30 9.81
N ALA A 61 5.68 -11.18 10.09
CA ALA A 61 5.93 -12.34 10.95
C ALA A 61 6.97 -13.31 10.39
N GLN A 62 7.04 -13.41 9.06
CA GLN A 62 7.87 -14.41 8.39
C GLN A 62 9.25 -13.91 7.98
N ASN A 63 9.44 -12.61 7.96
CA ASN A 63 10.71 -12.02 7.54
C ASN A 63 10.95 -10.73 8.31
N PRO A 64 11.92 -10.72 9.24
CA PRO A 64 12.19 -9.53 10.05
C PRO A 64 12.69 -8.31 9.28
N ALA A 65 13.18 -8.49 8.04
CA ALA A 65 13.57 -7.37 7.18
C ALA A 65 12.38 -6.68 6.55
N GLN A 66 11.22 -7.31 6.57
CA GLN A 66 10.00 -6.77 5.98
C GLN A 66 9.07 -6.20 7.04
N ARG A 67 8.31 -5.18 6.69
CA ARG A 67 7.36 -4.51 7.58
C ARG A 67 6.05 -4.27 6.85
N LYS A 68 4.99 -4.04 7.62
CA LYS A 68 3.65 -3.76 7.10
C LYS A 68 3.20 -2.38 7.51
N LEU A 69 2.69 -1.61 6.56
CA LEU A 69 2.02 -0.33 6.80
C LEU A 69 0.53 -0.52 6.55
N ILE A 70 -0.28 -0.23 7.56
CA ILE A 70 -1.74 -0.26 7.43
C ILE A 70 -2.22 1.12 7.03
N ILE A 71 -3.01 1.19 5.95
CA ILE A 71 -3.51 2.44 5.37
C ILE A 71 -5.02 2.44 5.50
N PRO A 72 -5.61 3.17 6.46
CA PRO A 72 -7.05 3.22 6.60
C PRO A 72 -7.71 4.01 5.47
N PHE A 73 -8.86 3.55 5.02
CA PHE A 73 -9.64 4.23 3.99
C PHE A 73 -11.12 3.83 4.07
N CYS A 74 -12.00 4.80 4.29
CA CYS A 74 -13.47 4.63 4.24
C CYS A 74 -14.00 3.42 5.03
N GLY A 75 -13.58 3.27 6.29
CA GLY A 75 -14.03 2.18 7.16
C GLY A 75 -13.40 0.83 6.88
N THR A 76 -12.48 0.78 5.94
CA THR A 76 -11.68 -0.41 5.63
C THR A 76 -10.21 0.01 5.58
N GLY A 77 -9.35 -0.78 4.95
CA GLY A 77 -7.95 -0.43 4.85
C GLY A 77 -7.20 -1.27 3.84
N TYR A 78 -5.96 -0.86 3.63
CA TYR A 78 -5.01 -1.55 2.77
C TYR A 78 -3.76 -1.85 3.56
N VAL A 79 -3.01 -2.85 3.13
CA VAL A 79 -1.76 -3.24 3.77
C VAL A 79 -0.65 -3.19 2.72
N ALA A 80 0.35 -2.36 2.98
CA ALA A 80 1.54 -2.28 2.15
C ALA A 80 2.68 -3.05 2.84
N LEU A 81 3.17 -4.10 2.18
CA LEU A 81 4.35 -4.82 2.64
C LEU A 81 5.57 -4.15 2.02
N TYR A 82 6.54 -3.78 2.84
CA TYR A 82 7.73 -3.07 2.37
C TYR A 82 8.98 -3.58 3.05
N GLU A 83 10.13 -3.27 2.45
CA GLU A 83 11.43 -3.62 2.97
C GLU A 83 12.36 -2.40 2.95
N ILE A 84 13.11 -2.21 4.03
CA ILE A 84 14.12 -1.17 4.10
C ILE A 84 15.41 -1.79 3.53
N VAL A 85 15.74 -1.42 2.29
CA VAL A 85 16.84 -2.06 1.55
C VAL A 85 18.19 -1.37 1.74
N SER A 86 18.17 -0.13 2.25
CA SER A 86 19.40 0.61 2.56
C SER A 86 19.08 1.71 3.57
N PRO A 87 20.09 2.40 4.11
CA PRO A 87 19.87 3.53 5.02
C PRO A 87 19.08 4.69 4.42
N SER A 88 18.86 4.70 3.10
CA SER A 88 18.18 5.80 2.42
C SER A 88 17.06 5.35 1.48
N LYS A 89 16.74 4.04 1.42
CA LYS A 89 15.78 3.53 0.44
C LYS A 89 14.86 2.46 1.01
N VAL A 90 13.57 2.59 0.69
CA VAL A 90 12.51 1.64 1.02
C VAL A 90 11.87 1.18 -0.28
N VAL A 91 11.60 -0.12 -0.39
CA VAL A 91 10.88 -0.69 -1.53
C VAL A 91 9.57 -1.28 -1.03
N VAL A 92 8.47 -0.86 -1.62
CA VAL A 92 7.15 -1.45 -1.38
C VAL A 92 7.03 -2.69 -2.25
N LEU A 93 6.82 -3.84 -1.62
CA LEU A 93 6.82 -5.14 -2.30
C LEU A 93 5.45 -5.53 -2.80
N THR A 94 4.41 -5.34 -1.98
CA THR A 94 3.03 -5.65 -2.34
C THR A 94 2.07 -4.68 -1.67
N VAL A 95 0.87 -4.53 -2.25
CA VAL A 95 -0.23 -3.79 -1.65
C VAL A 95 -1.49 -4.63 -1.77
N ARG A 96 -2.18 -4.83 -0.65
CA ARG A 96 -3.39 -5.65 -0.60
C ARG A 96 -4.49 -4.96 0.18
N HIS A 97 -5.74 -5.30 -0.14
CA HIS A 97 -6.86 -4.92 0.70
C HIS A 97 -6.75 -5.67 2.03
N GLN A 98 -7.12 -5.03 3.13
CA GLN A 98 -7.01 -5.62 4.46
C GLN A 98 -7.75 -6.96 4.57
N ARG A 99 -8.87 -7.11 3.87
CA ARG A 99 -9.63 -8.37 3.84
C ARG A 99 -8.87 -9.50 3.15
N GLU A 100 -8.04 -9.20 2.16
CA GLU A 100 -7.21 -10.22 1.50
C GLU A 100 -6.16 -10.78 2.46
N GLU A 101 -5.62 -9.94 3.35
CA GLU A 101 -4.68 -10.37 4.38
C GLU A 101 -5.32 -11.29 5.42
N ASP A 102 -6.61 -11.10 5.72
CA ASP A 102 -7.33 -11.89 6.71
C ASP A 102 -7.72 -13.30 6.20
N TYR A 103 -7.53 -13.58 4.92
CA TYR A 103 -7.89 -14.84 4.29
C TYR A 103 -6.72 -15.83 4.19
N HIS A 104 -6.01 -16.02 5.24
CA HIS A 104 -4.91 -16.97 5.27
C HIS A 104 -5.27 -18.28 5.93
#